data_c252866f311a7828aaab6364a5d2b865
#
_entry.id   c252866f311a7828aaab6364a5d2b865
#
_cell.length_a   1.000
_cell.length_b   1.000
_cell.length_c   1.000
_cell.angle_alpha   90.00
_cell.angle_beta   90.00
_cell.angle_gamma   90.00
#
_symmetry.space_group_name_H-M   'P 1'
#
loop_
_entity.id
_entity.type
_entity.pdbx_description
1 polymer ?
#
loop_
_entity_poly.entity_id
_entity_poly.type
_entity_poly.pdbx_seq_one_letter_code
_entity_poly.pdbx_strand_id
1 'polypeptide(L)'
;MTTNNDNTPVLVTIYTLVYNHEPYLRQCLEGLVMQKTNFKFKCFVHDDASTDNSAAIIKEYVAKYPELFDVVLENENQYSKHDGSLERIIEQHLEGKYIAICEGDDYWTDPLKLQKQVDTLESNHSISLVYTGFKNVDTAGKLFGRSYYENVYSKSPSGDILGNLFQRNCIMTATVVY
;
A
#
# COMPACT_ATOMS: atom_id res chain seq x y z
N MET A 1 -7.25 28.96 -19.41
CA MET A 1 -7.52 27.58 -19.01
C MET A 1 -6.47 26.74 -19.74
N THR A 2 -5.35 26.50 -19.08
CA THR A 2 -4.28 25.64 -19.61
C THR A 2 -4.63 24.22 -19.18
N THR A 3 -5.06 23.42 -20.15
CA THR A 3 -5.15 21.96 -19.99
C THR A 3 -3.72 21.46 -19.87
N ASN A 4 -3.22 21.33 -18.65
CA ASN A 4 -2.02 20.55 -18.40
C ASN A 4 -2.39 19.08 -18.67
N ASN A 5 -2.18 18.64 -19.91
CA ASN A 5 -2.02 17.22 -20.20
C ASN A 5 -0.68 16.82 -19.57
N ASP A 6 -0.70 16.52 -18.28
CA ASP A 6 0.47 15.99 -17.58
C ASP A 6 0.65 14.54 -18.01
N ASN A 7 1.42 14.38 -19.09
CA ASN A 7 1.74 13.08 -19.68
C ASN A 7 2.90 12.39 -18.94
N THR A 8 3.18 12.82 -17.69
CA THR A 8 4.20 12.19 -16.85
C THR A 8 3.73 10.76 -16.52
N PRO A 9 4.52 9.74 -16.82
CA PRO A 9 4.14 8.37 -16.52
C PRO A 9 4.06 8.15 -14.99
N VAL A 10 3.18 7.26 -14.57
CA VAL A 10 3.11 6.80 -13.19
C VAL A 10 4.40 6.07 -12.85
N LEU A 11 5.03 6.43 -11.74
CA LEU A 11 6.25 5.77 -11.26
C LEU A 11 5.95 4.69 -10.22
N VAL A 12 4.93 4.89 -9.40
CA VAL A 12 4.55 3.98 -8.32
C VAL A 12 3.05 3.68 -8.35
N THR A 13 2.68 2.41 -8.27
CA THR A 13 1.33 2.02 -7.89
C THR A 13 1.31 1.62 -6.43
N ILE A 14 0.47 2.27 -5.62
CA ILE A 14 0.14 1.82 -4.27
C ILE A 14 -1.03 0.85 -4.41
N TYR A 15 -0.88 -0.36 -3.92
CA TYR A 15 -1.88 -1.40 -3.98
C TYR A 15 -2.53 -1.62 -2.61
N THR A 16 -3.86 -1.58 -2.55
CA THR A 16 -4.65 -1.68 -1.32
C THR A 16 -5.75 -2.73 -1.48
N LEU A 17 -5.65 -3.82 -0.73
CA LEU A 17 -6.73 -4.81 -0.59
C LEU A 17 -7.67 -4.41 0.54
N VAL A 18 -8.98 -4.56 0.29
CA VAL A 18 -10.06 -4.26 1.24
C VAL A 18 -11.03 -5.41 1.30
N TYR A 19 -11.33 -5.89 2.50
CA TYR A 19 -12.45 -6.78 2.77
C TYR A 19 -12.99 -6.56 4.18
N ASN A 20 -14.14 -5.88 4.30
CA ASN A 20 -14.76 -5.53 5.59
C ASN A 20 -13.83 -4.71 6.51
N HIS A 21 -13.18 -3.68 5.96
CA HIS A 21 -12.26 -2.80 6.68
C HIS A 21 -12.88 -1.45 7.08
N GLU A 22 -14.21 -1.31 7.12
CA GLU A 22 -14.92 -0.07 7.44
C GLU A 22 -14.30 0.72 8.62
N PRO A 23 -13.93 0.10 9.77
CA PRO A 23 -13.41 0.84 10.91
C PRO A 23 -12.04 1.50 10.69
N TYR A 24 -11.26 1.03 9.72
CA TYR A 24 -9.86 1.41 9.50
C TYR A 24 -9.65 2.15 8.19
N LEU A 25 -10.49 1.88 7.19
CA LEU A 25 -10.27 2.23 5.80
C LEU A 25 -10.11 3.73 5.57
N ARG A 26 -10.83 4.59 6.29
CA ARG A 26 -10.65 6.04 6.17
C ARG A 26 -9.24 6.46 6.55
N GLN A 27 -8.69 5.90 7.60
CA GLN A 27 -7.34 6.20 8.05
C GLN A 27 -6.28 5.67 7.07
N CYS A 28 -6.51 4.51 6.50
CA CYS A 28 -5.70 3.98 5.39
C CYS A 28 -5.67 4.96 4.22
N LEU A 29 -6.83 5.31 3.65
CA LEU A 29 -6.94 6.16 2.47
C LEU A 29 -6.38 7.57 2.71
N GLU A 30 -6.56 8.16 3.90
CA GLU A 30 -5.91 9.44 4.27
C GLU A 30 -4.39 9.30 4.29
N GLY A 31 -3.85 8.17 4.75
CA GLY A 31 -2.42 7.88 4.72
C GLY A 31 -1.85 7.83 3.30
N LEU A 32 -2.65 7.39 2.32
CA LEU A 32 -2.26 7.38 0.90
C LEU A 32 -2.36 8.79 0.27
N VAL A 33 -3.48 9.47 0.51
CA VAL A 33 -3.74 10.82 -0.05
C VAL A 33 -2.76 11.86 0.44
N MET A 34 -2.27 11.75 1.69
CA MET A 34 -1.32 12.73 2.23
C MET A 34 0.09 12.63 1.65
N GLN A 35 0.42 11.59 0.86
CA GLN A 35 1.78 11.40 0.34
C GLN A 35 2.21 12.57 -0.55
N LYS A 36 3.43 13.04 -0.34
CA LYS A 36 4.06 14.15 -1.07
C LYS A 36 5.26 13.61 -1.83
N THR A 37 5.18 13.66 -3.16
CA THR A 37 6.22 13.13 -4.05
C THR A 37 6.54 14.14 -5.16
N ASN A 38 7.74 14.03 -5.72
CA ASN A 38 8.13 14.74 -6.92
C ASN A 38 7.90 13.90 -8.21
N PHE A 39 7.22 12.78 -8.07
CA PHE A 39 6.82 11.88 -9.14
C PHE A 39 5.32 11.56 -9.05
N LYS A 40 4.76 11.04 -10.13
CA LYS A 40 3.37 10.62 -10.18
C LYS A 40 3.20 9.23 -9.60
N PHE A 41 2.20 9.06 -8.75
CA PHE A 41 1.77 7.75 -8.25
C PHE A 41 0.26 7.60 -8.37
N LYS A 42 -0.22 6.36 -8.33
CA LYS A 42 -1.63 6.00 -8.27
C LYS A 42 -1.89 5.03 -7.13
N CYS A 43 -3.13 5.03 -6.66
CA CYS A 43 -3.63 4.10 -5.66
C CYS A 43 -4.63 3.17 -6.33
N PHE A 44 -4.25 1.91 -6.51
CA PHE A 44 -5.17 0.86 -6.90
C PHE A 44 -5.82 0.27 -5.64
N VAL A 45 -7.14 0.40 -5.52
CA VAL A 45 -7.92 -0.12 -4.38
C VAL A 45 -8.84 -1.22 -4.88
N HIS A 46 -8.67 -2.41 -4.36
CA HIS A 46 -9.50 -3.57 -4.67
C HIS A 46 -10.36 -3.94 -3.46
N ASP A 47 -11.66 -3.75 -3.57
CA ASP A 47 -12.66 -4.20 -2.58
C ASP A 47 -13.17 -5.58 -2.97
N ASP A 48 -12.84 -6.57 -2.18
CA ASP A 48 -13.11 -7.99 -2.46
C ASP A 48 -14.49 -8.43 -1.97
N ALA A 49 -15.52 -7.71 -2.43
CA ALA A 49 -16.93 -7.91 -2.07
C ALA A 49 -17.23 -7.68 -0.57
N SER A 50 -16.79 -6.55 -0.03
CA SER A 50 -17.12 -6.14 1.34
C SER A 50 -18.64 -6.06 1.55
N THR A 51 -19.08 -6.49 2.74
CA THR A 51 -20.50 -6.46 3.16
C THR A 51 -20.82 -5.32 4.13
N ASP A 52 -19.79 -4.60 4.58
CA ASP A 52 -19.87 -3.40 5.41
C ASP A 52 -19.88 -2.10 4.56
N ASN A 53 -19.62 -0.93 5.16
CA ASN A 53 -19.57 0.33 4.43
C ASN A 53 -18.25 0.60 3.68
N SER A 54 -17.33 -0.37 3.58
CA SER A 54 -16.03 -0.18 2.91
C SER A 54 -16.20 0.35 1.48
N ALA A 55 -17.05 -0.26 0.67
CA ALA A 55 -17.29 0.18 -0.71
C ALA A 55 -17.84 1.62 -0.79
N ALA A 56 -18.66 2.05 0.17
CA ALA A 56 -19.18 3.42 0.22
C ALA A 56 -18.06 4.42 0.54
N ILE A 57 -17.18 4.09 1.48
CA ILE A 57 -16.00 4.89 1.84
C ILE A 57 -15.08 5.05 0.63
N ILE A 58 -14.78 3.97 -0.09
CA ILE A 58 -13.95 4.03 -1.30
C ILE A 58 -14.53 5.00 -2.32
N LYS A 59 -15.85 4.91 -2.59
CA LYS A 59 -16.54 5.81 -3.54
C LYS A 59 -16.42 7.29 -3.16
N GLU A 60 -16.47 7.62 -1.87
CA GLU A 60 -16.26 8.99 -1.39
C GLU A 60 -14.87 9.52 -1.76
N TYR A 61 -13.82 8.70 -1.58
CA TYR A 61 -12.44 9.08 -1.92
C TYR A 61 -12.20 9.18 -3.43
N VAL A 62 -12.77 8.26 -4.22
CA VAL A 62 -12.74 8.34 -5.69
C VAL A 62 -13.39 9.63 -6.19
N ALA A 63 -14.54 10.01 -5.63
CA ALA A 63 -15.20 11.25 -6.01
C ALA A 63 -14.38 12.50 -5.66
N LYS A 64 -13.61 12.47 -4.56
CA LYS A 64 -12.77 13.58 -4.10
C LYS A 64 -11.43 13.65 -4.84
N TYR A 65 -10.87 12.50 -5.24
CA TYR A 65 -9.54 12.38 -5.83
C TYR A 65 -9.55 11.47 -7.07
N PRO A 66 -10.33 11.78 -8.11
CA PRO A 66 -10.57 10.88 -9.25
C PRO A 66 -9.29 10.54 -10.05
N GLU A 67 -8.30 11.43 -10.05
CA GLU A 67 -7.03 11.21 -10.77
C GLU A 67 -6.03 10.32 -9.99
N LEU A 68 -6.27 10.14 -8.69
CA LEU A 68 -5.37 9.39 -7.82
C LEU A 68 -5.77 7.92 -7.72
N PHE A 69 -7.08 7.63 -7.69
CA PHE A 69 -7.60 6.29 -7.41
C PHE A 69 -8.02 5.56 -8.68
N ASP A 70 -7.55 4.33 -8.81
CA ASP A 70 -8.06 3.28 -9.68
C ASP A 70 -8.74 2.23 -8.80
N VAL A 71 -9.97 1.82 -9.10
CA VAL A 71 -10.78 1.03 -8.14
C VAL A 71 -11.54 -0.10 -8.81
N VAL A 72 -11.45 -1.27 -8.20
CA VAL A 72 -12.31 -2.42 -8.48
C VAL A 72 -13.15 -2.73 -7.24
N LEU A 73 -14.45 -2.79 -7.43
CA LEU A 73 -15.42 -3.20 -6.39
C LEU A 73 -16.06 -4.51 -6.83
N GLU A 74 -15.68 -5.60 -6.20
CA GLU A 74 -16.17 -6.92 -6.57
C GLU A 74 -17.57 -7.20 -6.04
N ASN A 75 -18.30 -8.06 -6.74
CA ASN A 75 -19.60 -8.59 -6.28
C ASN A 75 -19.46 -9.96 -5.63
N GLU A 76 -18.31 -10.60 -5.78
CA GLU A 76 -17.98 -11.91 -5.26
C GLU A 76 -16.53 -11.92 -4.79
N ASN A 77 -16.28 -12.52 -3.63
CA ASN A 77 -14.94 -12.58 -3.04
C ASN A 77 -13.99 -13.42 -3.89
N GLN A 78 -12.99 -12.76 -4.49
CA GLN A 78 -12.03 -13.37 -5.39
C GLN A 78 -10.94 -14.14 -4.63
N TYR A 79 -10.54 -13.63 -3.47
CA TYR A 79 -9.54 -14.29 -2.63
C TYR A 79 -9.97 -15.70 -2.21
N SER A 80 -11.25 -15.87 -1.88
CA SER A 80 -11.79 -17.16 -1.44
C SER A 80 -11.85 -18.23 -2.53
N LYS A 81 -11.70 -17.86 -3.80
CA LYS A 81 -11.70 -18.80 -4.92
C LYS A 81 -10.42 -19.64 -4.99
N HIS A 82 -9.31 -19.10 -4.51
CA HIS A 82 -7.99 -19.75 -4.56
C HIS A 82 -7.57 -20.26 -5.94
N ASP A 83 -8.01 -19.57 -7.00
CA ASP A 83 -7.79 -19.96 -8.41
C ASP A 83 -6.91 -18.97 -9.19
N GLY A 84 -6.30 -18.01 -8.48
CA GLY A 84 -5.47 -16.95 -9.04
C GLY A 84 -6.27 -15.80 -9.70
N SER A 85 -7.59 -15.73 -9.49
CA SER A 85 -8.41 -14.63 -10.04
C SER A 85 -8.04 -13.29 -9.45
N LEU A 86 -7.82 -13.22 -8.14
CA LEU A 86 -7.39 -12.01 -7.45
C LEU A 86 -6.07 -11.49 -8.00
N GLU A 87 -5.06 -12.35 -8.11
CA GLU A 87 -3.74 -11.99 -8.61
C GLU A 87 -3.82 -11.46 -10.05
N ARG A 88 -4.61 -12.07 -10.92
CA ARG A 88 -4.82 -11.59 -12.29
C ARG A 88 -5.47 -10.23 -12.35
N ILE A 89 -6.43 -9.93 -11.45
CA ILE A 89 -7.05 -8.61 -11.37
C ILE A 89 -6.01 -7.58 -10.93
N ILE A 90 -5.24 -7.87 -9.89
CA ILE A 90 -4.20 -6.98 -9.39
C ILE A 90 -3.21 -6.64 -10.50
N GLU A 91 -2.66 -7.65 -11.16
CA GLU A 91 -1.65 -7.48 -12.22
C GLU A 91 -2.10 -6.55 -13.35
N GLN A 92 -3.39 -6.50 -13.67
CA GLN A 92 -3.96 -5.64 -14.71
C GLN A 92 -3.98 -4.16 -14.33
N HIS A 93 -3.92 -3.84 -13.03
CA HIS A 93 -3.99 -2.49 -12.49
C HIS A 93 -2.64 -1.96 -11.96
N LEU A 94 -1.61 -2.80 -11.97
CA LEU A 94 -0.26 -2.36 -11.60
C LEU A 94 0.40 -1.67 -12.79
N GLU A 95 0.75 -0.41 -12.59
CA GLU A 95 1.51 0.38 -13.56
C GLU A 95 2.69 1.06 -12.88
N GLY A 96 3.66 1.51 -13.66
CA GLY A 96 4.86 2.14 -13.12
C GLY A 96 5.99 1.17 -12.85
N LYS A 97 7.09 1.70 -12.32
CA LYS A 97 8.32 0.95 -12.04
C LYS A 97 8.30 0.27 -10.69
N TYR A 98 7.59 0.85 -9.73
CA TYR A 98 7.57 0.41 -8.34
C TYR A 98 6.15 0.10 -7.86
N ILE A 99 6.07 -0.84 -6.92
CA ILE A 99 4.86 -1.21 -6.23
C ILE A 99 5.04 -0.95 -4.74
N ALA A 100 4.08 -0.27 -4.13
CA ALA A 100 3.95 -0.13 -2.68
C ALA A 100 2.69 -0.82 -2.21
N ILE A 101 2.70 -1.41 -1.02
CA ILE A 101 1.54 -2.11 -0.48
C ILE A 101 1.09 -1.42 0.81
N CYS A 102 -0.23 -1.24 0.95
CA CYS A 102 -0.88 -0.82 2.19
C CYS A 102 -2.27 -1.45 2.24
N GLU A 103 -2.48 -2.43 3.10
CA GLU A 103 -3.76 -3.10 3.26
C GLU A 103 -4.77 -2.16 3.94
N GLY A 104 -6.07 -2.37 3.69
CA GLY A 104 -7.12 -1.43 4.10
C GLY A 104 -7.31 -1.27 5.62
N ASP A 105 -6.70 -2.13 6.43
CA ASP A 105 -6.65 -2.08 7.89
C ASP A 105 -5.32 -1.53 8.45
N ASP A 106 -4.37 -1.19 7.56
CA ASP A 106 -3.13 -0.51 7.89
C ASP A 106 -3.14 0.97 7.43
N TYR A 107 -2.26 1.80 7.96
CA TYR A 107 -2.14 3.19 7.53
C TYR A 107 -0.74 3.77 7.67
N TRP A 108 -0.40 4.67 6.75
CA TRP A 108 0.86 5.39 6.78
C TRP A 108 0.74 6.71 7.56
N THR A 109 1.78 7.05 8.30
CA THR A 109 1.82 8.25 9.15
C THR A 109 2.82 9.30 8.67
N ASP A 110 3.77 8.95 7.81
CA ASP A 110 4.77 9.87 7.26
C ASP A 110 4.37 10.31 5.84
N PRO A 111 4.08 11.59 5.62
CA PRO A 111 3.72 12.11 4.29
C PRO A 111 4.87 12.02 3.27
N LEU A 112 6.09 11.74 3.69
CA LEU A 112 7.25 11.56 2.83
C LEU A 112 7.70 10.10 2.73
N LYS A 113 6.92 9.15 3.24
CA LYS A 113 7.30 7.72 3.21
C LYS A 113 7.62 7.27 1.80
N LEU A 114 6.70 7.51 0.86
CA LEU A 114 6.84 7.06 -0.52
C LEU A 114 8.03 7.72 -1.22
N GLN A 115 8.20 9.04 -1.03
CA GLN A 115 9.34 9.77 -1.58
C GLN A 115 10.68 9.20 -1.09
N LYS A 116 10.84 9.01 0.22
CA LYS A 116 12.07 8.51 0.81
C LYS A 116 12.45 7.11 0.33
N GLN A 117 11.46 6.22 0.18
CA GLN A 117 11.69 4.85 -0.28
C GLN A 117 12.09 4.81 -1.75
N VAL A 118 11.42 5.59 -2.59
CA VAL A 118 11.75 5.70 -4.02
C VAL A 118 13.12 6.35 -4.22
N ASP A 119 13.45 7.43 -3.50
CA ASP A 119 14.77 8.04 -3.56
C ASP A 119 15.87 7.03 -3.24
N THR A 120 15.64 6.14 -2.27
CA THR A 120 16.57 5.08 -1.91
C THR A 120 16.76 4.08 -3.05
N LEU A 121 15.65 3.63 -3.68
CA LEU A 121 15.69 2.70 -4.81
C LEU A 121 16.37 3.32 -6.04
N GLU A 122 16.07 4.59 -6.34
CA GLU A 122 16.66 5.30 -7.48
C GLU A 122 18.15 5.63 -7.26
N SER A 123 18.57 5.87 -6.02
CA SER A 123 19.97 6.17 -5.71
C SER A 123 20.91 4.96 -5.80
N ASN A 124 20.37 3.73 -5.74
CA ASN A 124 21.17 2.52 -5.77
C ASN A 124 20.43 1.36 -6.43
N HIS A 125 20.71 1.13 -7.70
CA HIS A 125 20.08 0.07 -8.50
C HIS A 125 20.40 -1.38 -8.07
N SER A 126 21.27 -1.57 -7.09
CA SER A 126 21.47 -2.89 -6.46
C SER A 126 20.45 -3.21 -5.39
N ILE A 127 19.62 -2.21 -4.99
CA ILE A 127 18.52 -2.38 -4.05
C ILE A 127 17.24 -2.65 -4.85
N SER A 128 16.59 -3.77 -4.58
CA SER A 128 15.33 -4.15 -5.23
C SER A 128 14.10 -3.97 -4.33
N LEU A 129 14.30 -3.71 -3.02
CA LEU A 129 13.23 -3.57 -2.06
C LEU A 129 13.66 -2.68 -0.90
N VAL A 130 12.78 -1.75 -0.50
CA VAL A 130 12.96 -0.90 0.70
C VAL A 130 11.74 -1.04 1.59
N TYR A 131 11.93 -1.22 2.87
CA TYR A 131 10.86 -1.26 3.86
C TYR A 131 11.13 -0.34 5.05
N THR A 132 10.09 -0.04 5.82
CA THR A 132 10.14 0.86 6.98
C THR A 132 9.78 0.14 8.27
N GLY A 133 9.99 0.82 9.40
CA GLY A 133 9.43 0.41 10.68
C GLY A 133 7.90 0.56 10.71
N PHE A 134 7.25 -0.16 11.65
CA PHE A 134 5.84 -0.03 11.93
C PHE A 134 5.54 -0.13 13.43
N LYS A 135 4.32 0.21 13.82
CA LYS A 135 3.81 0.06 15.18
C LYS A 135 2.42 -0.56 15.11
N ASN A 136 2.10 -1.42 16.06
CA ASN A 136 0.75 -1.95 16.19
C ASN A 136 -0.09 -1.00 17.05
N VAL A 137 -1.31 -0.74 16.58
CA VAL A 137 -2.32 0.03 17.30
C VAL A 137 -3.61 -0.78 17.41
N ASP A 138 -4.36 -0.58 18.50
CA ASP A 138 -5.69 -1.13 18.64
C ASP A 138 -6.74 -0.27 17.86
N THR A 139 -7.98 -0.70 17.89
CA THR A 139 -9.09 -0.01 17.22
C THR A 139 -9.33 1.42 17.73
N ALA A 140 -8.80 1.78 18.90
CA ALA A 140 -8.83 3.14 19.45
C ALA A 140 -7.57 3.96 19.08
N GLY A 141 -6.68 3.41 18.25
CA GLY A 141 -5.41 4.03 17.86
C GLY A 141 -4.34 4.01 18.97
N LYS A 142 -4.56 3.27 20.06
CA LYS A 142 -3.60 3.15 21.15
C LYS A 142 -2.55 2.10 20.80
N LEU A 143 -1.29 2.46 20.99
CA LEU A 143 -0.17 1.54 20.83
C LEU A 143 -0.33 0.32 21.74
N PHE A 144 -0.24 -0.87 21.21
CA PHE A 144 -0.23 -2.11 21.97
C PHE A 144 0.91 -3.03 21.54
N GLY A 145 1.23 -3.97 22.46
CA GLY A 145 2.33 -4.87 22.28
C GLY A 145 3.69 -4.19 22.53
N ARG A 146 4.69 -4.99 22.88
CA ARG A 146 6.06 -4.58 22.60
C ARG A 146 6.15 -4.57 21.10
N SER A 147 6.53 -3.43 20.52
CA SER A 147 6.81 -3.43 19.10
C SER A 147 7.67 -4.65 18.83
N TYR A 148 7.13 -5.63 18.13
CA TYR A 148 7.86 -6.82 17.70
C TYR A 148 9.21 -6.40 17.10
N TYR A 149 9.29 -5.18 16.67
CA TYR A 149 10.39 -4.52 16.02
C TYR A 149 11.41 -3.83 16.93
N GLU A 150 11.08 -3.39 18.14
CA GLU A 150 12.14 -2.94 19.07
C GLU A 150 13.13 -4.07 19.38
N ASN A 151 12.69 -5.33 19.34
CA ASN A 151 13.56 -6.48 19.49
C ASN A 151 14.06 -7.10 18.18
N VAL A 152 13.41 -6.85 17.05
CA VAL A 152 13.77 -7.43 15.75
C VAL A 152 14.57 -6.44 14.92
N TYR A 153 14.34 -5.12 15.05
CA TYR A 153 15.06 -4.10 14.27
C TYR A 153 16.48 -3.80 14.73
N SER A 154 16.88 -4.13 15.94
CA SER A 154 18.31 -4.21 16.23
C SER A 154 19.03 -5.28 15.36
N LYS A 155 18.24 -6.08 14.61
CA LYS A 155 18.66 -7.16 13.72
C LYS A 155 17.81 -7.19 12.45
N SER A 156 17.24 -6.05 12.00
CA SER A 156 16.53 -6.01 10.73
C SER A 156 17.43 -6.50 9.61
N PRO A 157 17.02 -7.51 8.86
CA PRO A 157 17.85 -8.00 7.79
C PRO A 157 18.01 -6.90 6.74
N SER A 158 19.25 -6.62 6.37
CA SER A 158 19.61 -5.71 5.28
C SER A 158 20.65 -6.37 4.38
N GLY A 159 20.80 -5.89 3.16
CA GLY A 159 21.60 -6.54 2.14
C GLY A 159 20.83 -7.67 1.46
N ASP A 160 21.47 -8.80 1.17
CA ASP A 160 20.79 -9.95 0.58
C ASP A 160 19.94 -10.68 1.64
N ILE A 161 18.63 -10.42 1.63
CA ILE A 161 17.66 -10.99 2.59
C ILE A 161 16.81 -12.12 2.00
N LEU A 162 17.02 -12.51 0.75
CA LEU A 162 16.19 -13.51 0.08
C LEU A 162 16.13 -14.82 0.87
N GLY A 163 17.26 -15.30 1.38
CA GLY A 163 17.32 -16.50 2.22
C GLY A 163 16.53 -16.36 3.52
N ASN A 164 16.49 -15.15 4.11
CA ASN A 164 15.69 -14.89 5.31
C ASN A 164 14.19 -14.93 5.02
N LEU A 165 13.77 -14.37 3.88
CA LEU A 165 12.36 -14.36 3.46
C LEU A 165 11.81 -15.76 3.20
N PHE A 166 12.63 -16.68 2.66
CA PHE A 166 12.24 -18.08 2.50
C PHE A 166 12.08 -18.83 3.82
N GLN A 167 12.81 -18.43 4.86
CA GLN A 167 12.68 -19.09 6.17
C GLN A 167 11.52 -18.56 7.00
N ARG A 168 11.26 -17.26 6.91
CA ARG A 168 10.13 -16.58 7.58
C ARG A 168 9.85 -15.23 6.92
N ASN A 169 8.58 -14.85 6.91
CA ASN A 169 8.25 -13.46 6.58
C ASN A 169 8.77 -12.54 7.68
N CYS A 170 9.71 -11.66 7.31
CA CYS A 170 10.33 -10.69 8.22
C CYS A 170 10.01 -9.24 7.84
N ILE A 171 9.15 -9.04 6.84
CA ILE A 171 8.73 -7.72 6.34
C ILE A 171 7.21 -7.61 6.43
N MET A 172 6.71 -6.52 7.01
CA MET A 172 5.29 -6.20 6.96
C MET A 172 4.94 -5.59 5.61
N THR A 173 3.90 -6.11 4.98
CA THR A 173 3.43 -5.71 3.65
C THR A 173 3.19 -4.21 3.54
N ALA A 174 2.53 -3.59 4.52
CA ALA A 174 2.27 -2.15 4.54
C ALA A 174 3.53 -1.25 4.62
N THR A 175 4.72 -1.83 4.79
CA THR A 175 5.97 -1.07 4.91
C THR A 175 6.80 -1.03 3.64
N VAL A 176 6.51 -1.89 2.66
CA VAL A 176 7.39 -2.19 1.53
C VAL A 176 7.14 -1.30 0.30
N VAL A 177 8.24 -1.01 -0.43
CA VAL A 177 8.25 -0.56 -1.83
C VAL A 177 9.33 -1.37 -2.58
N TYR A 178 8.99 -1.91 -3.75
CA TYR A 178 9.87 -2.76 -4.59
C TYR A 178 9.61 -2.57 -6.07
#